data_cc12787a382c4a5344c6a791904b22bc
#
_entry.id   cc12787a382c4a5344c6a791904b22bc
#
_cell.length_a   1.000
_cell.length_b   1.000
_cell.length_c   1.000
_cell.angle_alpha   90.00
_cell.angle_beta   90.00
_cell.angle_gamma   90.00
#
_symmetry.space_group_name_H-M   'P 1'
#
loop_
_entity.id
_entity.type
_entity.pdbx_description
1 polymer ?
#
loop_
_entity_poly.entity_id
_entity_poly.type
_entity_poly.pdbx_seq_one_letter_code
_entity_poly.pdbx_strand_id
1 'polypeptide(L)'
;MSSSSSVHDKRKMLILWIGAVLVNIKSIFCDFTLDSAYAMATSYRNLSGDKMLLQMWEPHQTSAFIGTVLMKIFYLLTGGWDFSALFLQIAGVLVFGIATFFLHSFFRQYLPRDLTDYICILFLVLRPKQIPMIEFSNMLLLFSVLGSVFLASYFIKKKRVMLVLAALMDCLCVLSYPSAVVLCLFSAGLVIYFSEEKARDFFIFAGVCALSGAVYLSYLIFRSGTADLMLTVKSIMGSDDSHMRMIQSVYDYWSDTLRGVIILAAGIVLCCLLVRLKVLKTRDSRYAFVSAVFFVLSLAYCFYNEFVKGGYGSSCSFAASFFIIPMIVISALNLSKCSETEKCIYLTGIWTSAGLFLSVLVLTNLPVINVIGYMIPAAMVSLIPLYHIVPAADSEGTMRPAATLFVICFFFVLGRGILIQAYSDSTTMITGIENVVRKGPAKGIFCSYMEYYMTECNIREWDEQIREGENLLVVGYAVDSTEYMYRDSSVSHYSTINTATFNETLLDYWGRFPDKRPDVIAVACWYGELKYDEDSWMMQWIEENYPVRTDGSYFAFFRAG
;
A
#
# COMPACT_ATOMS: atom_id res chain seq x y z
N MET A 1 -16.43 -16.30 40.67
CA MET A 1 -16.77 -16.59 39.26
C MET A 1 -16.06 -15.68 38.23
N SER A 2 -15.19 -14.74 38.62
CA SER A 2 -14.53 -13.79 37.70
C SER A 2 -13.26 -14.29 36.99
N SER A 3 -12.72 -15.45 37.36
CA SER A 3 -11.43 -15.95 36.82
C SER A 3 -11.54 -16.72 35.49
N SER A 4 -12.65 -17.34 35.16
CA SER A 4 -12.79 -18.14 33.94
C SER A 4 -13.03 -17.31 32.69
N SER A 5 -13.78 -16.21 32.76
CA SER A 5 -14.02 -15.29 31.63
C SER A 5 -12.72 -14.59 31.18
N SER A 6 -11.91 -14.17 32.14
CA SER A 6 -10.61 -13.51 31.89
C SER A 6 -9.59 -14.41 31.18
N VAL A 7 -9.60 -15.72 31.45
CA VAL A 7 -8.69 -16.70 30.80
C VAL A 7 -9.12 -16.98 29.36
N HIS A 8 -10.41 -17.07 29.10
CA HIS A 8 -10.94 -17.33 27.76
C HIS A 8 -10.68 -16.17 26.80
N ASP A 9 -10.82 -14.92 27.25
CA ASP A 9 -10.55 -13.72 26.45
C ASP A 9 -9.06 -13.56 26.15
N LYS A 10 -8.17 -13.90 27.09
CA LYS A 10 -6.71 -13.91 26.85
C LYS A 10 -6.31 -14.92 25.79
N ARG A 11 -6.93 -16.12 25.76
CA ARG A 11 -6.65 -17.14 24.74
C ARG A 11 -7.08 -16.70 23.35
N LYS A 12 -8.25 -16.08 23.21
CA LYS A 12 -8.72 -15.54 21.92
C LYS A 12 -7.75 -14.47 21.38
N MET A 13 -7.35 -13.53 22.22
CA MET A 13 -6.42 -12.48 21.83
C MET A 13 -5.06 -13.05 21.42
N LEU A 14 -4.55 -14.05 22.13
CA LEU A 14 -3.33 -14.75 21.76
C LEU A 14 -3.44 -15.40 20.37
N ILE A 15 -4.57 -16.03 20.04
CA ILE A 15 -4.81 -16.66 18.73
C ILE A 15 -4.78 -15.59 17.64
N LEU A 16 -5.40 -14.43 17.85
CA LEU A 16 -5.39 -13.33 16.88
C LEU A 16 -3.97 -12.77 16.65
N TRP A 17 -3.17 -12.60 17.70
CA TRP A 17 -1.76 -12.20 17.59
C TRP A 17 -0.93 -13.24 16.85
N ILE A 18 -1.11 -14.53 17.13
CA ILE A 18 -0.46 -15.62 16.38
C ILE A 18 -0.85 -15.54 14.90
N GLY A 19 -2.15 -15.36 14.60
CA GLY A 19 -2.63 -15.18 13.23
C GLY A 19 -1.97 -13.99 12.54
N ALA A 20 -1.85 -12.83 13.21
CA ALA A 20 -1.19 -11.66 12.67
C ALA A 20 0.30 -11.91 12.37
N VAL A 21 1.00 -12.62 13.24
CA VAL A 21 2.40 -13.03 13.01
C VAL A 21 2.50 -13.97 11.82
N LEU A 22 1.62 -14.95 11.70
CA LEU A 22 1.59 -15.90 10.58
C LEU A 22 1.34 -15.19 9.24
N VAL A 23 0.42 -14.21 9.19
CA VAL A 23 0.21 -13.37 7.98
C VAL A 23 1.51 -12.69 7.57
N ASN A 24 2.23 -12.08 8.52
CA ASN A 24 3.48 -11.39 8.22
C ASN A 24 4.60 -12.34 7.80
N ILE A 25 4.73 -13.51 8.44
CA ILE A 25 5.70 -14.54 8.04
C ILE A 25 5.38 -15.02 6.62
N LYS A 26 4.11 -15.35 6.32
CA LYS A 26 3.69 -15.74 4.98
C LYS A 26 4.04 -14.65 3.96
N SER A 27 3.72 -13.40 4.25
CA SER A 27 4.00 -12.29 3.33
C SER A 27 5.49 -12.11 3.04
N ILE A 28 6.37 -12.32 4.04
CA ILE A 28 7.83 -12.28 3.83
C ILE A 28 8.27 -13.27 2.75
N PHE A 29 7.71 -14.48 2.75
CA PHE A 29 8.18 -15.55 1.88
C PHE A 29 7.37 -15.74 0.61
N CYS A 30 6.15 -15.20 0.54
CA CYS A 30 5.22 -15.53 -0.55
C CYS A 30 4.77 -14.33 -1.38
N ASP A 31 4.86 -13.09 -0.86
CA ASP A 31 4.33 -11.94 -1.58
C ASP A 31 5.47 -11.13 -2.25
N PHE A 32 5.40 -10.98 -3.57
CA PHE A 32 6.34 -10.15 -4.34
C PHE A 32 5.64 -9.60 -5.59
N THR A 33 5.21 -8.35 -5.54
CA THR A 33 4.41 -7.73 -6.60
C THR A 33 5.23 -6.77 -7.47
N LEU A 34 4.61 -6.24 -8.53
CA LEU A 34 5.16 -5.17 -9.35
C LEU A 34 5.69 -4.00 -8.49
N ASP A 35 4.93 -3.56 -7.48
CA ASP A 35 5.34 -2.45 -6.63
C ASP A 35 6.57 -2.79 -5.76
N SER A 36 6.74 -4.06 -5.39
CA SER A 36 7.97 -4.52 -4.71
C SER A 36 9.18 -4.40 -5.64
N ALA A 37 9.05 -4.92 -6.87
CA ALA A 37 10.09 -4.83 -7.88
C ALA A 37 10.42 -3.37 -8.24
N TYR A 38 9.39 -2.53 -8.40
CA TYR A 38 9.53 -1.10 -8.65
C TYR A 38 10.27 -0.37 -7.52
N ALA A 39 9.90 -0.61 -6.25
CA ALA A 39 10.56 0.00 -5.10
C ALA A 39 12.03 -0.42 -4.99
N MET A 40 12.33 -1.68 -5.33
CA MET A 40 13.70 -2.18 -5.38
C MET A 40 14.49 -1.54 -6.52
N ALA A 41 13.93 -1.49 -7.73
CA ALA A 41 14.58 -0.89 -8.89
C ALA A 41 14.88 0.60 -8.68
N THR A 42 13.94 1.39 -8.17
CA THR A 42 14.16 2.81 -7.86
C THR A 42 15.20 3.02 -6.77
N SER A 43 15.21 2.16 -5.75
CA SER A 43 16.22 2.18 -4.68
C SER A 43 17.62 1.83 -5.21
N TYR A 44 17.72 0.83 -6.08
CA TYR A 44 18.96 0.42 -6.74
C TYR A 44 19.51 1.52 -7.64
N ARG A 45 18.67 2.11 -8.50
CA ARG A 45 19.06 3.21 -9.38
C ARG A 45 19.64 4.39 -8.61
N ASN A 46 19.00 4.79 -7.51
CA ASN A 46 19.50 5.85 -6.64
C ASN A 46 20.84 5.45 -5.97
N LEU A 47 21.02 4.18 -5.61
CA LEU A 47 22.28 3.66 -5.06
C LEU A 47 23.39 3.64 -6.12
N SER A 48 23.09 3.26 -7.36
CA SER A 48 24.01 3.23 -8.50
C SER A 48 24.40 4.62 -9.02
N GLY A 49 23.78 5.68 -8.52
CA GLY A 49 24.16 7.06 -8.81
C GLY A 49 23.21 7.83 -9.70
N ASP A 50 22.11 7.23 -10.16
CA ASP A 50 21.08 7.92 -10.89
C ASP A 50 20.54 9.09 -10.05
N LYS A 51 20.38 10.24 -10.69
CA LYS A 51 19.91 11.45 -10.01
C LYS A 51 18.39 11.50 -10.05
N MET A 52 17.78 11.55 -8.86
CA MET A 52 16.32 11.75 -8.74
C MET A 52 15.92 13.04 -9.49
N LEU A 53 14.76 13.01 -10.14
CA LEU A 53 14.18 14.10 -10.93
C LEU A 53 15.10 14.63 -12.04
N LEU A 54 16.09 13.86 -12.46
CA LEU A 54 16.93 14.14 -13.62
C LEU A 54 17.04 12.90 -14.54
N GLN A 55 17.50 11.77 -13.97
CA GLN A 55 17.66 10.50 -14.68
C GLN A 55 16.59 9.46 -14.30
N MET A 56 15.80 9.75 -13.28
CA MET A 56 14.63 8.99 -12.83
C MET A 56 13.41 9.90 -12.94
N TRP A 57 12.39 9.46 -13.68
CA TRP A 57 11.17 10.26 -13.91
C TRP A 57 9.93 9.58 -13.32
N GLU A 58 10.11 8.61 -12.45
CA GLU A 58 9.03 7.93 -11.75
C GLU A 58 8.34 8.86 -10.73
N PRO A 59 7.01 8.81 -10.65
CA PRO A 59 6.25 9.66 -9.72
C PRO A 59 6.62 9.46 -8.25
N HIS A 60 6.97 8.22 -7.86
CA HIS A 60 7.25 7.82 -6.47
C HIS A 60 8.73 7.66 -6.16
N GLN A 61 9.63 8.09 -7.05
CA GLN A 61 11.08 7.93 -6.89
C GLN A 61 11.63 8.48 -5.56
N THR A 62 10.99 9.52 -5.01
CA THR A 62 11.39 10.11 -3.73
C THR A 62 11.24 9.17 -2.56
N SER A 63 10.40 8.14 -2.68
CA SER A 63 10.21 7.11 -1.66
C SER A 63 11.42 6.17 -1.51
N ALA A 64 12.33 6.14 -2.47
CA ALA A 64 13.47 5.24 -2.49
C ALA A 64 14.52 5.51 -1.39
N PHE A 65 14.43 6.61 -0.63
CA PHE A 65 15.48 7.01 0.32
C PHE A 65 15.75 5.96 1.42
N ILE A 66 14.72 5.31 1.99
CA ILE A 66 14.91 4.24 2.98
C ILE A 66 15.39 2.98 2.30
N GLY A 67 14.76 2.59 1.19
CA GLY A 67 15.13 1.42 0.40
C GLY A 67 16.59 1.47 -0.04
N THR A 68 17.06 2.62 -0.52
CA THR A 68 18.46 2.84 -0.91
C THR A 68 19.44 2.57 0.23
N VAL A 69 19.14 3.06 1.44
CA VAL A 69 20.00 2.82 2.62
C VAL A 69 20.03 1.34 2.97
N LEU A 70 18.87 0.69 3.00
CA LEU A 70 18.76 -0.73 3.31
C LEU A 70 19.47 -1.59 2.26
N MET A 71 19.30 -1.30 0.98
CA MET A 71 19.99 -2.01 -0.10
C MET A 71 21.50 -1.80 -0.06
N LYS A 72 21.98 -0.61 0.30
CA LYS A 72 23.41 -0.37 0.51
C LYS A 72 23.96 -1.24 1.64
N ILE A 73 23.25 -1.32 2.76
CA ILE A 73 23.63 -2.18 3.89
C ILE A 73 23.66 -3.65 3.42
N PHE A 74 22.62 -4.10 2.71
CA PHE A 74 22.53 -5.46 2.20
C PHE A 74 23.71 -5.79 1.28
N TYR A 75 24.01 -4.94 0.30
CA TYR A 75 25.13 -5.14 -0.63
C TYR A 75 26.48 -5.17 0.08
N LEU A 76 26.70 -4.31 1.06
CA LEU A 76 27.94 -4.31 1.87
C LEU A 76 28.13 -5.61 2.67
N LEU A 77 27.03 -6.27 3.04
CA LEU A 77 27.07 -7.54 3.79
C LEU A 77 27.18 -8.77 2.91
N THR A 78 26.64 -8.74 1.68
CA THR A 78 26.50 -9.93 0.83
C THR A 78 27.37 -9.89 -0.43
N GLY A 79 27.75 -8.71 -0.90
CA GLY A 79 28.46 -8.51 -2.17
C GLY A 79 27.62 -8.77 -3.42
N GLY A 80 26.29 -8.95 -3.29
CA GLY A 80 25.39 -9.26 -4.43
C GLY A 80 23.95 -8.93 -4.14
N TRP A 81 23.05 -9.31 -5.05
CA TRP A 81 21.62 -8.96 -4.97
C TRP A 81 20.69 -10.15 -4.67
N ASP A 82 21.22 -11.38 -4.66
CA ASP A 82 20.47 -12.58 -4.29
C ASP A 82 19.84 -12.41 -2.89
N PHE A 83 18.54 -12.69 -2.74
CA PHE A 83 17.76 -12.51 -1.51
C PHE A 83 17.47 -11.04 -1.10
N SER A 84 17.76 -10.05 -1.93
CA SER A 84 17.53 -8.64 -1.54
C SER A 84 16.06 -8.33 -1.32
N ALA A 85 15.13 -8.93 -2.07
CA ALA A 85 13.69 -8.82 -1.83
C ALA A 85 13.30 -9.34 -0.44
N LEU A 86 13.77 -10.54 -0.09
CA LEU A 86 13.51 -11.16 1.21
C LEU A 86 14.04 -10.29 2.37
N PHE A 87 15.25 -9.74 2.22
CA PHE A 87 15.82 -8.81 3.20
C PHE A 87 14.96 -7.57 3.40
N LEU A 88 14.50 -6.93 2.32
CA LEU A 88 13.67 -5.73 2.39
C LEU A 88 12.28 -6.02 2.97
N GLN A 89 11.72 -7.20 2.71
CA GLN A 89 10.46 -7.65 3.30
C GLN A 89 10.60 -7.89 4.81
N ILE A 90 11.68 -8.54 5.25
CA ILE A 90 11.99 -8.70 6.67
C ILE A 90 12.15 -7.33 7.35
N ALA A 91 12.91 -6.42 6.74
CA ALA A 91 13.09 -5.07 7.26
C ALA A 91 11.74 -4.33 7.39
N GLY A 92 10.86 -4.46 6.41
CA GLY A 92 9.52 -3.88 6.45
C GLY A 92 8.67 -4.44 7.60
N VAL A 93 8.64 -5.75 7.77
CA VAL A 93 7.93 -6.39 8.90
C VAL A 93 8.47 -5.92 10.24
N LEU A 94 9.79 -5.80 10.38
CA LEU A 94 10.41 -5.29 11.62
C LEU A 94 10.02 -3.83 11.90
N VAL A 95 10.03 -2.96 10.88
CA VAL A 95 9.63 -1.56 11.03
C VAL A 95 8.16 -1.45 11.45
N PHE A 96 7.26 -2.20 10.81
CA PHE A 96 5.85 -2.24 11.21
C PHE A 96 5.65 -2.85 12.60
N GLY A 97 6.43 -3.86 12.98
CA GLY A 97 6.43 -4.43 14.32
C GLY A 97 6.84 -3.42 15.39
N ILE A 98 7.92 -2.66 15.16
CA ILE A 98 8.37 -1.57 16.05
C ILE A 98 7.29 -0.47 16.16
N ALA A 99 6.72 -0.06 15.03
CA ALA A 99 5.63 0.90 15.01
C ALA A 99 4.40 0.39 15.77
N THR A 100 4.05 -0.90 15.61
CA THR A 100 2.96 -1.54 16.35
C THR A 100 3.20 -1.49 17.85
N PHE A 101 4.41 -1.77 18.30
CA PHE A 101 4.77 -1.67 19.72
C PHE A 101 4.63 -0.23 20.25
N PHE A 102 5.05 0.76 19.46
CA PHE A 102 4.87 2.17 19.81
C PHE A 102 3.38 2.55 19.87
N LEU A 103 2.58 2.14 18.88
CA LEU A 103 1.13 2.37 18.86
C LEU A 103 0.43 1.70 20.05
N HIS A 104 0.80 0.45 20.37
CA HIS A 104 0.27 -0.24 21.53
C HIS A 104 0.55 0.54 22.82
N SER A 105 1.78 1.02 22.99
CA SER A 105 2.18 1.82 24.15
C SER A 105 1.43 3.16 24.25
N PHE A 106 1.10 3.77 23.10
CA PHE A 106 0.29 4.98 23.07
C PHE A 106 -1.17 4.71 23.42
N PHE A 107 -1.83 3.79 22.69
CA PHE A 107 -3.26 3.53 22.86
C PHE A 107 -3.58 2.98 24.26
N ARG A 108 -2.67 2.20 24.83
CA ARG A 108 -2.80 1.61 26.17
C ARG A 108 -2.93 2.62 27.29
N GLN A 109 -2.53 3.88 27.06
CA GLN A 109 -2.69 4.98 28.02
C GLN A 109 -4.13 5.50 28.08
N TYR A 110 -4.93 5.28 27.02
CA TYR A 110 -6.23 5.89 26.86
C TYR A 110 -7.37 4.89 26.63
N LEU A 111 -7.05 3.68 26.15
CA LEU A 111 -8.01 2.66 25.74
C LEU A 111 -7.85 1.37 26.56
N PRO A 112 -8.93 0.57 26.69
CA PRO A 112 -8.85 -0.79 27.22
C PRO A 112 -7.83 -1.65 26.49
N ARG A 113 -7.29 -2.66 27.18
CA ARG A 113 -6.21 -3.51 26.63
C ARG A 113 -6.64 -4.25 25.37
N ASP A 114 -7.78 -4.90 25.42
CA ASP A 114 -8.32 -5.70 24.33
C ASP A 114 -8.62 -4.83 23.08
N LEU A 115 -9.18 -3.63 23.25
CA LEU A 115 -9.37 -2.68 22.16
C LEU A 115 -8.04 -2.24 21.56
N THR A 116 -7.05 -1.96 22.41
CA THR A 116 -5.69 -1.62 21.97
C THR A 116 -5.09 -2.75 21.13
N ASP A 117 -5.22 -4.00 21.59
CA ASP A 117 -4.75 -5.19 20.88
C ASP A 117 -5.42 -5.30 19.50
N TYR A 118 -6.74 -5.12 19.40
CA TYR A 118 -7.46 -5.14 18.12
C TYR A 118 -6.95 -4.06 17.14
N ILE A 119 -6.79 -2.83 17.60
CA ILE A 119 -6.25 -1.72 16.77
C ILE A 119 -4.86 -2.07 16.26
N CYS A 120 -3.99 -2.59 17.11
CA CYS A 120 -2.61 -2.95 16.77
C CYS A 120 -2.53 -4.13 15.80
N ILE A 121 -3.37 -5.16 15.98
CA ILE A 121 -3.46 -6.29 15.05
C ILE A 121 -3.92 -5.80 13.68
N LEU A 122 -4.93 -4.93 13.62
CA LEU A 122 -5.43 -4.38 12.37
C LEU A 122 -4.34 -3.62 11.61
N PHE A 123 -3.57 -2.77 12.30
CA PHE A 123 -2.43 -2.06 11.72
C PHE A 123 -1.34 -3.01 11.22
N LEU A 124 -1.05 -4.08 11.96
CA LEU A 124 0.00 -5.02 11.59
C LEU A 124 -0.36 -5.88 10.36
N VAL A 125 -1.65 -6.12 10.13
CA VAL A 125 -2.14 -7.02 9.08
C VAL A 125 -2.64 -6.28 7.85
N LEU A 126 -3.35 -5.15 8.03
CA LEU A 126 -3.85 -4.37 6.90
C LEU A 126 -2.76 -3.48 6.32
N ARG A 127 -2.49 -3.65 5.04
CA ARG A 127 -1.59 -2.83 4.24
C ARG A 127 -2.24 -2.48 2.92
N PRO A 128 -1.95 -1.32 2.33
CA PRO A 128 -2.60 -0.89 1.09
C PRO A 128 -2.47 -1.92 -0.04
N LYS A 129 -1.33 -2.59 -0.13
CA LYS A 129 -1.00 -3.54 -1.22
C LYS A 129 -0.63 -4.95 -0.73
N GLN A 130 -0.87 -5.27 0.54
CA GLN A 130 -0.56 -6.56 1.19
C GLN A 130 0.93 -6.96 1.22
N ILE A 131 1.83 -6.16 0.71
CA ILE A 131 3.26 -6.42 0.67
C ILE A 131 3.89 -5.98 1.99
N PRO A 132 4.84 -6.74 2.58
CA PRO A 132 5.52 -6.31 3.80
C PRO A 132 6.66 -5.32 3.56
N MET A 133 7.10 -5.13 2.32
CA MET A 133 8.26 -4.31 1.96
C MET A 133 8.07 -2.83 2.32
N ILE A 134 9.18 -2.13 2.58
CA ILE A 134 9.21 -0.68 2.72
C ILE A 134 9.15 -0.07 1.31
N GLU A 135 7.93 0.17 0.83
CA GLU A 135 7.61 0.81 -0.44
C GLU A 135 6.74 2.05 -0.20
N PHE A 136 6.49 2.84 -1.23
CA PHE A 136 5.84 4.15 -1.13
C PHE A 136 4.48 4.13 -0.41
N SER A 137 3.63 3.13 -0.67
CA SER A 137 2.29 3.03 -0.06
C SER A 137 2.35 2.65 1.42
N ASN A 138 3.23 1.71 1.76
CA ASN A 138 3.42 1.26 3.14
C ASN A 138 4.07 2.35 4.00
N MET A 139 5.03 3.10 3.44
CA MET A 139 5.62 4.25 4.13
C MET A 139 4.59 5.36 4.34
N LEU A 140 3.76 5.63 3.33
CA LEU A 140 2.67 6.60 3.44
C LEU A 140 1.71 6.22 4.59
N LEU A 141 1.29 4.95 4.67
CA LEU A 141 0.46 4.46 5.77
C LEU A 141 1.18 4.58 7.12
N LEU A 142 2.42 4.11 7.20
CA LEU A 142 3.21 4.12 8.42
C LEU A 142 3.33 5.54 9.00
N PHE A 143 3.81 6.47 8.18
CA PHE A 143 4.06 7.84 8.63
C PHE A 143 2.76 8.60 8.92
N SER A 144 1.69 8.36 8.16
CA SER A 144 0.39 9.00 8.44
C SER A 144 -0.23 8.51 9.75
N VAL A 145 -0.12 7.22 10.06
CA VAL A 145 -0.59 6.68 11.35
C VAL A 145 0.23 7.26 12.50
N LEU A 146 1.56 7.30 12.38
CA LEU A 146 2.43 7.92 13.39
C LEU A 146 2.15 9.42 13.53
N GLY A 147 1.96 10.14 12.42
CA GLY A 147 1.58 11.56 12.39
C GLY A 147 0.27 11.81 13.13
N SER A 148 -0.75 10.99 12.86
CA SER A 148 -2.05 11.09 13.54
C SER A 148 -1.94 10.85 15.04
N VAL A 149 -1.12 9.89 15.47
CA VAL A 149 -0.87 9.60 16.88
C VAL A 149 -0.12 10.74 17.56
N PHE A 150 0.87 11.35 16.90
CA PHE A 150 1.56 12.53 17.43
C PHE A 150 0.63 13.74 17.52
N LEU A 151 -0.25 13.98 16.53
CA LEU A 151 -1.28 15.03 16.60
C LEU A 151 -2.25 14.77 17.75
N ALA A 152 -2.79 13.57 17.89
CA ALA A 152 -3.67 13.22 19.00
C ALA A 152 -2.94 13.40 20.35
N SER A 153 -1.68 12.97 20.44
CA SER A 153 -0.84 13.19 21.65
C SER A 153 -0.66 14.67 21.96
N TYR A 154 -0.48 15.50 20.92
CA TYR A 154 -0.39 16.95 21.08
C TYR A 154 -1.71 17.53 21.62
N PHE A 155 -2.83 17.18 21.03
CA PHE A 155 -4.14 17.70 21.47
C PHE A 155 -4.51 17.27 22.90
N ILE A 156 -4.09 16.08 23.34
CA ILE A 156 -4.34 15.56 24.68
C ILE A 156 -3.35 16.12 25.70
N LYS A 157 -2.05 16.11 25.40
CA LYS A 157 -0.97 16.44 26.37
C LYS A 157 -0.45 17.87 26.26
N LYS A 158 -0.81 18.60 25.22
CA LYS A 158 -0.38 19.98 24.91
C LYS A 158 1.14 20.15 24.78
N LYS A 159 1.88 19.09 24.47
CA LYS A 159 3.35 19.13 24.32
C LYS A 159 3.72 19.42 22.85
N ARG A 160 4.25 20.63 22.56
CA ARG A 160 4.60 21.09 21.21
C ARG A 160 5.60 20.20 20.46
N VAL A 161 6.45 19.47 21.20
CA VAL A 161 7.34 18.49 20.54
C VAL A 161 6.55 17.44 19.76
N MET A 162 5.34 17.07 20.22
CA MET A 162 4.46 16.14 19.49
C MET A 162 3.93 16.79 18.21
N LEU A 163 3.66 18.09 18.21
CA LEU A 163 3.25 18.83 17.01
C LEU A 163 4.37 18.87 15.95
N VAL A 164 5.61 19.11 16.39
CA VAL A 164 6.78 19.07 15.49
C VAL A 164 6.99 17.68 14.92
N LEU A 165 6.87 16.62 15.73
CA LEU A 165 6.97 15.24 15.27
C LEU A 165 5.86 14.90 14.28
N ALA A 166 4.63 15.36 14.50
CA ALA A 166 3.53 15.17 13.56
C ALA A 166 3.83 15.84 12.20
N ALA A 167 4.29 17.09 12.20
CA ALA A 167 4.68 17.79 10.98
C ALA A 167 5.82 17.08 10.23
N LEU A 168 6.81 16.53 10.96
CA LEU A 168 7.88 15.74 10.34
C LEU A 168 7.34 14.43 9.74
N MET A 169 6.38 13.76 10.38
CA MET A 169 5.74 12.56 9.80
C MET A 169 4.97 12.90 8.52
N ASP A 170 4.24 14.01 8.50
CA ASP A 170 3.55 14.47 7.30
C ASP A 170 4.54 14.81 6.17
N CYS A 171 5.69 15.38 6.48
CA CYS A 171 6.76 15.58 5.49
C CYS A 171 7.30 14.26 4.94
N LEU A 172 7.45 13.23 5.79
CA LEU A 172 7.83 11.89 5.35
C LEU A 172 6.73 11.22 4.51
N CYS A 173 5.45 11.52 4.76
CA CYS A 173 4.36 11.13 3.86
C CYS A 173 4.53 11.76 2.47
N VAL A 174 4.86 13.04 2.39
CA VAL A 174 5.09 13.73 1.10
C VAL A 174 6.31 13.16 0.37
N LEU A 175 7.39 12.82 1.07
CA LEU A 175 8.53 12.13 0.46
C LEU A 175 8.17 10.74 -0.05
N SER A 176 7.32 10.03 0.68
CA SER A 176 6.87 8.69 0.28
C SER A 176 5.90 8.75 -0.91
N TYR A 177 5.05 9.76 -0.93
CA TYR A 177 4.00 9.96 -1.92
C TYR A 177 3.79 11.46 -2.13
N PRO A 178 4.30 12.08 -3.19
CA PRO A 178 4.28 13.55 -3.34
C PRO A 178 2.89 14.19 -3.24
N SER A 179 1.85 13.49 -3.69
CA SER A 179 0.47 13.97 -3.57
C SER A 179 -0.01 14.12 -2.11
N ALA A 180 0.67 13.50 -1.14
CA ALA A 180 0.35 13.63 0.28
C ALA A 180 0.52 15.06 0.85
N VAL A 181 0.93 16.02 0.02
CA VAL A 181 0.88 17.45 0.39
C VAL A 181 -0.53 17.88 0.82
N VAL A 182 -1.59 17.27 0.27
CA VAL A 182 -2.98 17.51 0.69
C VAL A 182 -3.20 17.08 2.15
N LEU A 183 -2.57 15.98 2.60
CA LEU A 183 -2.63 15.55 4.00
C LEU A 183 -2.09 16.65 4.94
N CYS A 184 -0.99 17.34 4.56
CA CYS A 184 -0.46 18.44 5.37
C CYS A 184 -1.51 19.56 5.59
N LEU A 185 -2.35 19.84 4.58
CA LEU A 185 -3.44 20.82 4.71
C LEU A 185 -4.53 20.32 5.68
N PHE A 186 -4.85 19.03 5.63
CA PHE A 186 -5.81 18.42 6.56
C PHE A 186 -5.29 18.44 7.99
N SER A 187 -4.02 18.10 8.20
CA SER A 187 -3.36 18.17 9.52
C SER A 187 -3.30 19.59 10.06
N ALA A 188 -2.99 20.58 9.21
CA ALA A 188 -3.03 21.99 9.57
C ALA A 188 -4.45 22.44 9.97
N GLY A 189 -5.49 21.95 9.25
CA GLY A 189 -6.90 22.17 9.62
C GLY A 189 -7.24 21.62 11.00
N LEU A 190 -6.75 20.42 11.35
CA LEU A 190 -6.91 19.86 12.70
C LEU A 190 -6.22 20.72 13.77
N VAL A 191 -5.00 21.21 13.48
CA VAL A 191 -4.30 22.12 14.41
C VAL A 191 -5.10 23.37 14.66
N ILE A 192 -5.66 24.01 13.62
CA ILE A 192 -6.53 25.19 13.77
C ILE A 192 -7.81 24.86 14.55
N TYR A 193 -8.36 23.66 14.38
CA TYR A 193 -9.61 23.28 15.04
C TYR A 193 -9.42 22.94 16.53
N PHE A 194 -8.44 22.11 16.88
CA PHE A 194 -8.25 21.55 18.21
C PHE A 194 -7.25 22.32 19.12
N SER A 195 -6.40 23.19 18.54
CA SER A 195 -5.43 23.90 19.33
C SER A 195 -6.04 25.08 20.11
N GLU A 196 -5.54 25.32 21.29
CA GLU A 196 -5.88 26.49 22.10
C GLU A 196 -5.18 27.75 21.55
N GLU A 197 -3.91 27.65 21.18
CA GLU A 197 -3.11 28.72 20.61
C GLU A 197 -3.00 28.60 19.08
N LYS A 198 -4.17 28.63 18.42
CA LYS A 198 -4.37 28.27 17.01
C LYS A 198 -3.32 28.86 16.05
N ALA A 199 -3.11 30.17 16.10
CA ALA A 199 -2.18 30.83 15.17
C ALA A 199 -0.73 30.39 15.41
N ARG A 200 -0.27 30.37 16.68
CA ARG A 200 1.10 29.96 17.01
C ARG A 200 1.39 28.52 16.61
N ASP A 201 0.48 27.62 16.93
CA ASP A 201 0.68 26.20 16.69
C ASP A 201 0.57 25.87 15.19
N PHE A 202 -0.31 26.60 14.47
CA PHE A 202 -0.34 26.55 13.00
C PHE A 202 1.00 27.00 12.40
N PHE A 203 1.56 28.13 12.85
CA PHE A 203 2.85 28.58 12.33
C PHE A 203 4.02 27.65 12.69
N ILE A 204 3.98 27.00 13.86
CA ILE A 204 4.96 25.97 14.20
C ILE A 204 4.85 24.79 13.22
N PHE A 205 3.64 24.25 13.01
CA PHE A 205 3.39 23.12 12.10
C PHE A 205 3.80 23.46 10.67
N ALA A 206 3.26 24.56 10.14
CA ALA A 206 3.54 25.03 8.78
C ALA A 206 5.02 25.38 8.59
N GLY A 207 5.66 25.98 9.59
CA GLY A 207 7.09 26.30 9.57
C GLY A 207 7.97 25.07 9.47
N VAL A 208 7.65 23.99 10.20
CA VAL A 208 8.36 22.70 10.08
C VAL A 208 8.18 22.10 8.70
N CYS A 209 6.95 22.09 8.16
CA CYS A 209 6.69 21.61 6.81
C CYS A 209 7.45 22.43 5.76
N ALA A 210 7.38 23.76 5.84
CA ALA A 210 8.06 24.66 4.90
C ALA A 210 9.59 24.50 4.96
N LEU A 211 10.17 24.41 6.17
CA LEU A 211 11.61 24.20 6.34
C LEU A 211 12.05 22.84 5.76
N SER A 212 11.32 21.78 6.04
CA SER A 212 11.60 20.45 5.50
C SER A 212 11.52 20.43 3.97
N GLY A 213 10.49 21.06 3.40
CA GLY A 213 10.34 21.22 1.96
C GLY A 213 11.47 22.05 1.34
N ALA A 214 11.88 23.14 1.99
CA ALA A 214 13.01 23.98 1.54
C ALA A 214 14.34 23.23 1.56
N VAL A 215 14.61 22.46 2.59
CA VAL A 215 15.82 21.63 2.70
C VAL A 215 15.84 20.58 1.58
N TYR A 216 14.72 19.90 1.36
CA TYR A 216 14.62 18.88 0.29
C TYR A 216 14.76 19.50 -1.10
N LEU A 217 14.08 20.60 -1.38
CA LEU A 217 14.19 21.31 -2.66
C LEU A 217 15.62 21.83 -2.89
N SER A 218 16.26 22.35 -1.87
CA SER A 218 17.66 22.79 -1.95
C SER A 218 18.59 21.62 -2.30
N TYR A 219 18.38 20.46 -1.68
CA TYR A 219 19.11 19.24 -2.03
C TYR A 219 18.91 18.83 -3.51
N LEU A 220 17.68 18.85 -4.01
CA LEU A 220 17.38 18.53 -5.40
C LEU A 220 18.03 19.53 -6.37
N ILE A 221 17.92 20.83 -6.09
CA ILE A 221 18.53 21.89 -6.92
C ILE A 221 20.06 21.74 -6.95
N PHE A 222 20.67 21.48 -5.80
CA PHE A 222 22.12 21.29 -5.72
C PHE A 222 22.58 20.06 -6.52
N ARG A 223 21.78 18.98 -6.50
CA ARG A 223 22.13 17.71 -7.16
C ARG A 223 21.84 17.72 -8.66
N SER A 224 20.75 18.34 -9.11
CA SER A 224 20.23 18.20 -10.48
C SER A 224 20.24 19.51 -11.30
N GLY A 225 20.34 20.68 -10.65
CA GLY A 225 20.18 21.97 -11.31
C GLY A 225 18.71 22.38 -11.48
N THR A 226 18.45 23.69 -11.67
CA THR A 226 17.07 24.22 -11.72
C THR A 226 16.38 23.97 -13.06
N ALA A 227 17.10 24.11 -14.17
CA ALA A 227 16.53 23.97 -15.52
C ALA A 227 16.09 22.52 -15.79
N ASP A 228 16.97 21.58 -15.50
CA ASP A 228 16.72 20.15 -15.69
C ASP A 228 15.61 19.64 -14.77
N LEU A 229 15.57 20.14 -13.51
CA LEU A 229 14.52 19.82 -12.56
C LEU A 229 13.13 20.25 -13.08
N MET A 230 13.00 21.48 -13.56
CA MET A 230 11.73 22.01 -14.11
C MET A 230 11.25 21.19 -15.32
N LEU A 231 12.17 20.84 -16.20
CA LEU A 231 11.87 20.07 -17.40
C LEU A 231 11.41 18.64 -17.06
N THR A 232 12.10 17.99 -16.13
CA THR A 232 11.74 16.64 -15.67
C THR A 232 10.39 16.63 -14.95
N VAL A 233 10.12 17.60 -14.07
CA VAL A 233 8.82 17.71 -13.40
C VAL A 233 7.70 17.88 -14.44
N LYS A 234 7.90 18.69 -15.47
CA LYS A 234 6.93 18.84 -16.57
C LYS A 234 6.71 17.53 -17.33
N SER A 235 7.76 16.77 -17.59
CA SER A 235 7.67 15.46 -18.26
C SER A 235 6.92 14.44 -17.40
N ILE A 236 7.21 14.37 -16.09
CA ILE A 236 6.50 13.48 -15.14
C ILE A 236 5.01 13.81 -15.09
N MET A 237 4.64 15.08 -15.05
CA MET A 237 3.23 15.50 -15.01
C MET A 237 2.47 15.26 -16.32
N GLY A 238 3.17 15.16 -17.46
CA GLY A 238 2.58 14.91 -18.77
C GLY A 238 2.57 13.46 -19.23
N SER A 239 3.30 12.58 -18.55
CA SER A 239 3.56 11.22 -19.04
C SER A 239 2.54 10.16 -18.59
N ASP A 240 1.58 10.52 -17.74
CA ASP A 240 0.70 9.52 -17.09
C ASP A 240 -0.68 9.43 -17.77
N ASP A 241 -0.67 9.15 -19.08
CA ASP A 241 -1.91 8.88 -19.84
C ASP A 241 -2.48 7.46 -19.59
N SER A 242 -1.75 6.62 -18.84
CA SER A 242 -2.14 5.23 -18.59
C SER A 242 -3.22 5.06 -17.50
N HIS A 243 -3.53 6.12 -16.76
CA HIS A 243 -4.51 6.07 -15.67
C HIS A 243 -5.87 6.68 -16.06
N MET A 244 -6.95 6.15 -15.49
CA MET A 244 -8.31 6.62 -15.75
C MET A 244 -8.50 8.06 -15.28
N ARG A 245 -9.31 8.83 -16.02
CA ARG A 245 -9.75 10.14 -15.54
C ARG A 245 -10.54 9.99 -14.23
N MET A 246 -10.33 10.88 -13.26
CA MET A 246 -10.97 10.84 -11.94
C MET A 246 -12.50 10.62 -11.99
N ILE A 247 -13.19 11.28 -12.93
CA ILE A 247 -14.65 11.12 -13.10
C ILE A 247 -15.02 9.69 -13.52
N GLN A 248 -14.26 9.08 -14.44
CA GLN A 248 -14.49 7.70 -14.86
C GLN A 248 -14.22 6.73 -13.71
N SER A 249 -13.14 6.92 -12.99
CA SER A 249 -12.80 6.13 -11.80
C SER A 249 -13.88 6.18 -10.73
N VAL A 250 -14.47 7.35 -10.46
CA VAL A 250 -15.58 7.51 -9.52
C VAL A 250 -16.84 6.82 -10.05
N TYR A 251 -17.12 6.91 -11.35
CA TYR A 251 -18.28 6.27 -11.97
C TYR A 251 -18.17 4.74 -11.90
N ASP A 252 -17.01 4.18 -12.25
CA ASP A 252 -16.77 2.74 -12.23
C ASP A 252 -16.86 2.20 -10.79
N TYR A 253 -16.29 2.93 -9.83
CA TYR A 253 -16.43 2.61 -8.41
C TYR A 253 -17.90 2.65 -7.94
N TRP A 254 -18.69 3.64 -8.41
CA TRP A 254 -20.10 3.74 -8.06
C TRP A 254 -20.89 2.53 -8.57
N SER A 255 -20.62 2.06 -9.78
CA SER A 255 -21.28 0.86 -10.33
C SER A 255 -21.00 -0.39 -9.49
N ASP A 256 -19.77 -0.56 -9.01
CA ASP A 256 -19.39 -1.66 -8.12
C ASP A 256 -19.91 -1.45 -6.69
N THR A 257 -19.93 -0.20 -6.22
CA THR A 257 -20.44 0.16 -4.89
C THR A 257 -21.96 0.09 -4.80
N LEU A 258 -22.68 0.21 -5.94
CA LEU A 258 -24.14 0.10 -5.99
C LEU A 258 -24.62 -1.23 -5.37
N ARG A 259 -23.88 -2.31 -5.55
CA ARG A 259 -24.16 -3.60 -4.91
C ARG A 259 -24.09 -3.50 -3.38
N GLY A 260 -23.07 -2.81 -2.85
CA GLY A 260 -22.94 -2.53 -1.41
C GLY A 260 -24.08 -1.63 -0.90
N VAL A 261 -24.50 -0.63 -1.68
CA VAL A 261 -25.64 0.24 -1.34
C VAL A 261 -26.95 -0.56 -1.33
N ILE A 262 -27.16 -1.47 -2.26
CA ILE A 262 -28.34 -2.37 -2.28
C ILE A 262 -28.34 -3.27 -1.04
N ILE A 263 -27.21 -3.84 -0.66
CA ILE A 263 -27.06 -4.65 0.55
C ILE A 263 -27.38 -3.82 1.80
N LEU A 264 -26.89 -2.58 1.89
CA LEU A 264 -27.19 -1.67 2.99
C LEU A 264 -28.68 -1.33 3.04
N ALA A 265 -29.28 -1.00 1.91
CA ALA A 265 -30.70 -0.70 1.81
C ALA A 265 -31.57 -1.90 2.23
N ALA A 266 -31.22 -3.11 1.79
CA ALA A 266 -31.89 -4.34 2.21
C ALA A 266 -31.78 -4.56 3.74
N GLY A 267 -30.61 -4.32 4.32
CA GLY A 267 -30.39 -4.38 5.77
C GLY A 267 -31.25 -3.36 6.54
N ILE A 268 -31.36 -2.12 6.04
CA ILE A 268 -32.20 -1.07 6.63
C ILE A 268 -33.68 -1.46 6.53
N VAL A 269 -34.13 -1.93 5.37
CA VAL A 269 -35.54 -2.38 5.19
C VAL A 269 -35.86 -3.53 6.14
N LEU A 270 -34.99 -4.52 6.26
CA LEU A 270 -35.16 -5.62 7.21
C LEU A 270 -35.22 -5.13 8.66
N CYS A 271 -34.35 -4.18 9.03
CA CYS A 271 -34.42 -3.54 10.36
C CYS A 271 -35.76 -2.85 10.60
N CYS A 272 -36.24 -2.07 9.62
CA CYS A 272 -37.54 -1.40 9.73
C CYS A 272 -38.72 -2.38 9.91
N LEU A 273 -38.68 -3.50 9.18
CA LEU A 273 -39.66 -4.58 9.33
C LEU A 273 -39.63 -5.20 10.73
N LEU A 274 -38.44 -5.54 11.26
CA LEU A 274 -38.30 -6.12 12.59
C LEU A 274 -38.72 -5.14 13.71
N VAL A 275 -38.50 -3.84 13.51
CA VAL A 275 -39.00 -2.80 14.39
C VAL A 275 -40.54 -2.75 14.37
N ARG A 276 -41.15 -2.80 13.17
CA ARG A 276 -42.59 -2.81 13.00
C ARG A 276 -43.23 -4.05 13.62
N LEU A 277 -42.59 -5.17 13.54
CA LEU A 277 -42.99 -6.45 14.15
C LEU A 277 -42.73 -6.48 15.68
N LYS A 278 -42.24 -5.39 16.28
CA LYS A 278 -41.89 -5.27 17.72
C LYS A 278 -40.81 -6.25 18.21
N VAL A 279 -40.05 -6.85 17.29
CA VAL A 279 -38.92 -7.73 17.63
C VAL A 279 -37.74 -6.90 18.18
N LEU A 280 -37.46 -5.74 17.56
CA LEU A 280 -36.44 -4.79 18.01
C LEU A 280 -37.10 -3.63 18.76
N LYS A 281 -36.98 -3.62 20.08
CA LYS A 281 -37.71 -2.67 20.96
C LYS A 281 -36.89 -1.41 21.29
N THR A 282 -35.58 -1.54 21.48
CA THR A 282 -34.72 -0.43 21.91
C THR A 282 -33.95 0.18 20.73
N ARG A 283 -33.57 1.47 20.86
CA ARG A 283 -32.73 2.16 19.86
C ARG A 283 -31.38 1.45 19.67
N ASP A 284 -30.77 1.02 20.76
CA ASP A 284 -29.47 0.35 20.73
C ASP A 284 -29.53 -1.03 20.06
N SER A 285 -30.64 -1.79 20.28
CA SER A 285 -30.84 -3.08 19.59
C SER A 285 -31.01 -2.92 18.06
N ARG A 286 -31.61 -1.79 17.61
CA ARG A 286 -31.75 -1.49 16.18
C ARG A 286 -30.41 -1.20 15.52
N TYR A 287 -29.58 -0.36 16.13
CA TYR A 287 -28.24 -0.05 15.61
C TYR A 287 -27.33 -1.29 15.60
N ALA A 288 -27.33 -2.06 16.69
CA ALA A 288 -26.57 -3.30 16.76
C ALA A 288 -27.01 -4.30 15.67
N PHE A 289 -28.32 -4.43 15.43
CA PHE A 289 -28.84 -5.32 14.40
C PHE A 289 -28.47 -4.87 12.98
N VAL A 290 -28.67 -3.60 12.63
CA VAL A 290 -28.29 -3.05 11.30
C VAL A 290 -26.79 -3.25 11.07
N SER A 291 -25.98 -2.96 12.08
CA SER A 291 -24.53 -3.17 12.02
C SER A 291 -24.19 -4.64 11.79
N ALA A 292 -24.81 -5.55 12.51
CA ALA A 292 -24.59 -6.99 12.40
C ALA A 292 -24.97 -7.50 11.01
N VAL A 293 -26.14 -7.15 10.52
CA VAL A 293 -26.61 -7.57 9.19
C VAL A 293 -25.68 -7.03 8.11
N PHE A 294 -25.32 -5.76 8.19
CA PHE A 294 -24.42 -5.15 7.21
C PHE A 294 -23.05 -5.81 7.19
N PHE A 295 -22.45 -6.08 8.36
CA PHE A 295 -21.18 -6.81 8.46
C PHE A 295 -21.28 -8.23 7.90
N VAL A 296 -22.32 -8.99 8.24
CA VAL A 296 -22.49 -10.36 7.74
C VAL A 296 -22.65 -10.39 6.21
N LEU A 297 -23.48 -9.50 5.67
CA LEU A 297 -23.68 -9.43 4.21
C LEU A 297 -22.42 -8.97 3.48
N SER A 298 -21.68 -8.02 4.04
CA SER A 298 -20.41 -7.56 3.48
C SER A 298 -19.36 -8.68 3.50
N LEU A 299 -19.26 -9.43 4.59
CA LEU A 299 -18.42 -10.63 4.71
C LEU A 299 -18.79 -11.69 3.69
N ALA A 300 -20.06 -12.03 3.56
CA ALA A 300 -20.54 -13.02 2.62
C ALA A 300 -20.23 -12.61 1.17
N TYR A 301 -20.38 -11.34 0.85
CA TYR A 301 -20.04 -10.80 -0.46
C TYR A 301 -18.53 -10.84 -0.74
N CYS A 302 -17.70 -10.46 0.22
CA CYS A 302 -16.25 -10.57 0.11
C CYS A 302 -15.82 -12.02 -0.07
N PHE A 303 -16.36 -12.93 0.74
CA PHE A 303 -16.10 -14.36 0.62
C PHE A 303 -16.46 -14.89 -0.77
N TYR A 304 -17.65 -14.52 -1.27
CA TYR A 304 -18.11 -14.93 -2.59
C TYR A 304 -17.17 -14.43 -3.71
N ASN A 305 -16.79 -13.16 -3.67
CA ASN A 305 -15.89 -12.60 -4.68
C ASN A 305 -14.50 -13.21 -4.65
N GLU A 306 -13.96 -13.42 -3.46
CA GLU A 306 -12.58 -13.92 -3.31
C GLU A 306 -12.46 -15.42 -3.54
N PHE A 307 -13.35 -16.21 -2.97
CA PHE A 307 -13.20 -17.66 -2.95
C PHE A 307 -14.10 -18.41 -3.95
N VAL A 308 -15.17 -17.80 -4.42
CA VAL A 308 -16.09 -18.42 -5.37
C VAL A 308 -15.86 -17.92 -6.80
N LYS A 309 -15.72 -16.60 -6.98
CA LYS A 309 -15.42 -16.01 -8.30
C LYS A 309 -13.95 -16.07 -8.69
N GLY A 310 -13.04 -16.31 -7.76
CA GLY A 310 -11.59 -16.31 -8.03
C GLY A 310 -11.03 -14.93 -8.35
N GLY A 311 -11.72 -13.86 -7.94
CA GLY A 311 -11.31 -12.48 -8.18
C GLY A 311 -10.28 -11.95 -7.18
N TYR A 312 -9.25 -12.74 -6.87
CA TYR A 312 -8.30 -12.47 -5.80
C TYR A 312 -7.55 -11.13 -5.94
N GLY A 313 -7.27 -10.67 -7.16
CA GLY A 313 -6.44 -9.50 -7.41
C GLY A 313 -7.10 -8.17 -7.10
N SER A 314 -8.31 -7.97 -7.58
CA SER A 314 -9.08 -6.72 -7.38
C SER A 314 -9.81 -6.68 -6.04
N SER A 315 -10.03 -7.82 -5.41
CA SER A 315 -10.91 -7.96 -4.26
C SER A 315 -10.28 -7.58 -2.93
N CYS A 316 -8.94 -7.45 -2.84
CA CYS A 316 -8.27 -6.95 -1.65
C CYS A 316 -8.73 -5.57 -1.24
N SER A 317 -8.67 -4.64 -2.17
CA SER A 317 -9.12 -3.27 -1.98
C SER A 317 -10.64 -3.22 -1.83
N PHE A 318 -11.34 -4.11 -2.51
CA PHE A 318 -12.79 -4.24 -2.47
C PHE A 318 -13.28 -4.81 -1.14
N ALA A 319 -12.66 -5.87 -0.62
CA ALA A 319 -12.93 -6.41 0.71
C ALA A 319 -12.64 -5.39 1.79
N ALA A 320 -11.52 -4.69 1.70
CA ALA A 320 -11.19 -3.58 2.59
C ALA A 320 -12.25 -2.48 2.55
N SER A 321 -12.80 -2.14 1.37
CA SER A 321 -13.88 -1.17 1.19
C SER A 321 -15.15 -1.57 1.95
N PHE A 322 -15.56 -2.81 1.82
CA PHE A 322 -16.75 -3.32 2.48
C PHE A 322 -16.61 -3.37 4.00
N PHE A 323 -15.39 -3.53 4.52
CA PHE A 323 -15.14 -3.46 5.96
C PHE A 323 -14.96 -2.04 6.45
N ILE A 324 -14.13 -1.26 5.78
CA ILE A 324 -13.70 0.07 6.22
C ILE A 324 -14.88 1.04 6.22
N ILE A 325 -15.63 1.12 5.12
CA ILE A 325 -16.75 2.05 4.99
C ILE A 325 -17.84 1.80 6.05
N PRO A 326 -18.34 0.56 6.23
CA PRO A 326 -19.29 0.27 7.30
C PRO A 326 -18.77 0.60 8.68
N MET A 327 -17.51 0.28 8.97
CA MET A 327 -16.89 0.59 10.26
C MET A 327 -16.90 2.09 10.53
N ILE A 328 -16.55 2.91 9.53
CA ILE A 328 -16.55 4.38 9.65
C ILE A 328 -17.97 4.89 9.90
N VAL A 329 -18.95 4.49 9.08
CA VAL A 329 -20.33 4.97 9.18
C VAL A 329 -20.96 4.60 10.52
N ILE A 330 -20.84 3.33 10.92
CA ILE A 330 -21.45 2.84 12.17
C ILE A 330 -20.74 3.45 13.39
N SER A 331 -19.42 3.61 13.33
CA SER A 331 -18.66 4.23 14.41
C SER A 331 -19.06 5.69 14.61
N ALA A 332 -19.24 6.46 13.52
CA ALA A 332 -19.67 7.85 13.59
C ALA A 332 -21.02 8.00 14.30
N LEU A 333 -21.96 7.09 14.09
CA LEU A 333 -23.28 7.08 14.75
C LEU A 333 -23.20 6.83 16.27
N ASN A 334 -22.10 6.27 16.77
CA ASN A 334 -21.91 5.93 18.18
C ASN A 334 -20.90 6.80 18.90
N LEU A 335 -20.37 7.83 18.25
CA LEU A 335 -19.34 8.71 18.80
C LEU A 335 -19.77 9.40 20.11
N SER A 336 -21.06 9.61 20.30
CA SER A 336 -21.61 10.18 21.55
C SER A 336 -21.34 9.34 22.81
N LYS A 337 -21.02 8.05 22.65
CA LYS A 337 -20.71 7.13 23.75
C LYS A 337 -19.24 7.19 24.19
N CYS A 338 -18.40 7.85 23.43
CA CYS A 338 -16.96 7.97 23.67
C CYS A 338 -16.64 9.13 24.62
N SER A 339 -15.58 8.98 25.42
CA SER A 339 -14.97 10.07 26.16
C SER A 339 -14.39 11.14 25.23
N GLU A 340 -14.10 12.35 25.73
CA GLU A 340 -13.50 13.42 24.92
C GLU A 340 -12.11 13.03 24.36
N THR A 341 -11.34 12.29 25.13
CA THR A 341 -10.04 11.78 24.68
C THR A 341 -10.21 10.76 23.53
N GLU A 342 -11.14 9.85 23.66
CA GLU A 342 -11.45 8.87 22.60
C GLU A 342 -11.99 9.54 21.34
N LYS A 343 -12.85 10.56 21.48
CA LYS A 343 -13.34 11.39 20.37
C LYS A 343 -12.19 12.11 19.67
N CYS A 344 -11.24 12.66 20.43
CA CYS A 344 -10.06 13.32 19.87
C CYS A 344 -9.24 12.35 19.02
N ILE A 345 -8.94 11.16 19.53
CA ILE A 345 -8.19 10.10 18.82
C ILE A 345 -8.97 9.68 17.57
N TYR A 346 -10.27 9.45 17.69
CA TYR A 346 -11.14 9.06 16.58
C TYR A 346 -11.16 10.11 15.46
N LEU A 347 -11.44 11.37 15.80
CA LEU A 347 -11.53 12.45 14.82
C LEU A 347 -10.20 12.70 14.13
N THR A 348 -9.08 12.62 14.87
CA THR A 348 -7.74 12.76 14.27
C THR A 348 -7.48 11.66 13.24
N GLY A 349 -7.78 10.39 13.55
CA GLY A 349 -7.59 9.28 12.62
C GLY A 349 -8.51 9.34 11.39
N ILE A 350 -9.79 9.70 11.57
CA ILE A 350 -10.74 9.89 10.45
C ILE A 350 -10.29 11.02 9.53
N TRP A 351 -9.87 12.16 10.09
CA TRP A 351 -9.45 13.32 9.32
C TRP A 351 -8.13 13.06 8.56
N THR A 352 -7.19 12.35 9.19
CA THR A 352 -5.96 11.87 8.53
C THR A 352 -6.30 10.98 7.34
N SER A 353 -7.21 10.02 7.52
CA SER A 353 -7.65 9.16 6.41
C SER A 353 -8.34 9.93 5.29
N ALA A 354 -9.16 10.93 5.62
CA ALA A 354 -9.78 11.79 4.61
C ALA A 354 -8.72 12.57 3.81
N GLY A 355 -7.71 13.10 4.49
CA GLY A 355 -6.57 13.77 3.85
C GLY A 355 -5.79 12.82 2.92
N LEU A 356 -5.50 11.60 3.37
CA LEU A 356 -4.83 10.57 2.57
C LEU A 356 -5.66 10.17 1.35
N PHE A 357 -6.93 9.85 1.56
CA PHE A 357 -7.83 9.46 0.50
C PHE A 357 -7.92 10.53 -0.59
N LEU A 358 -8.11 11.79 -0.21
CA LEU A 358 -8.15 12.91 -1.15
C LEU A 358 -6.79 13.18 -1.80
N SER A 359 -5.69 13.04 -1.07
CA SER A 359 -4.32 13.17 -1.62
C SER A 359 -4.11 12.24 -2.81
N VAL A 360 -4.52 10.99 -2.66
CA VAL A 360 -4.32 9.99 -3.70
C VAL A 360 -5.39 10.10 -4.79
N LEU A 361 -6.65 10.31 -4.44
CA LEU A 361 -7.75 10.40 -5.40
C LEU A 361 -7.63 11.60 -6.36
N VAL A 362 -7.26 12.78 -5.84
CA VAL A 362 -7.28 14.04 -6.62
C VAL A 362 -6.03 14.23 -7.45
N LEU A 363 -4.89 13.80 -6.94
CA LEU A 363 -3.58 14.06 -7.56
C LEU A 363 -2.99 12.81 -8.26
N THR A 364 -3.73 11.71 -8.28
CA THR A 364 -3.36 10.51 -9.06
C THR A 364 -4.58 10.03 -9.84
N ASN A 365 -4.35 9.39 -10.96
CA ASN A 365 -5.43 8.82 -11.77
C ASN A 365 -5.78 7.38 -11.33
N LEU A 366 -5.49 7.00 -10.08
CA LEU A 366 -5.76 5.66 -9.58
C LEU A 366 -7.26 5.40 -9.43
N PRO A 367 -7.74 4.19 -9.74
CA PRO A 367 -9.10 3.79 -9.45
C PRO A 367 -9.43 3.93 -7.97
N VAL A 368 -10.63 4.40 -7.63
CA VAL A 368 -11.06 4.62 -6.23
C VAL A 368 -10.89 3.37 -5.38
N ILE A 369 -11.06 2.19 -5.97
CA ILE A 369 -10.87 0.90 -5.29
C ILE A 369 -9.43 0.72 -4.76
N ASN A 370 -8.43 1.25 -5.46
CA ASN A 370 -7.03 1.21 -5.02
C ASN A 370 -6.76 2.27 -3.93
N VAL A 371 -7.51 3.38 -3.95
CA VAL A 371 -7.34 4.49 -3.01
C VAL A 371 -7.91 4.17 -1.63
N ILE A 372 -8.92 3.31 -1.55
CA ILE A 372 -9.57 2.94 -0.28
C ILE A 372 -8.61 2.28 0.72
N GLY A 373 -7.55 1.62 0.28
CA GLY A 373 -6.50 1.10 1.16
C GLY A 373 -5.89 2.17 2.09
N TYR A 374 -5.96 3.45 1.72
CA TYR A 374 -5.49 4.56 2.55
C TYR A 374 -6.47 5.00 3.65
N MET A 375 -7.65 4.39 3.73
CA MET A 375 -8.59 4.60 4.84
C MET A 375 -8.33 3.68 6.05
N ILE A 376 -7.23 2.94 6.06
CA ILE A 376 -6.84 2.07 7.17
C ILE A 376 -6.76 2.82 8.52
N PRO A 377 -6.20 4.05 8.63
CA PRO A 377 -6.21 4.78 9.91
C PRO A 377 -7.63 5.04 10.43
N ALA A 378 -8.58 5.34 9.53
CA ALA A 378 -9.99 5.48 9.91
C ALA A 378 -10.59 4.16 10.39
N ALA A 379 -10.27 3.03 9.74
CA ALA A 379 -10.71 1.71 10.19
C ALA A 379 -10.19 1.39 11.60
N MET A 380 -8.92 1.68 11.87
CA MET A 380 -8.31 1.47 13.19
C MET A 380 -9.05 2.23 14.30
N VAL A 381 -9.26 3.53 14.12
CA VAL A 381 -9.91 4.36 15.15
C VAL A 381 -11.41 4.13 15.22
N SER A 382 -12.05 3.63 14.16
CA SER A 382 -13.46 3.26 14.16
C SER A 382 -13.80 2.13 15.13
N LEU A 383 -12.80 1.32 15.49
CA LEU A 383 -12.95 0.30 16.53
C LEU A 383 -13.31 0.92 17.90
N ILE A 384 -12.92 2.17 18.17
CA ILE A 384 -13.18 2.84 19.46
C ILE A 384 -14.68 3.02 19.72
N PRO A 385 -15.45 3.73 18.88
CA PRO A 385 -16.90 3.83 19.09
C PRO A 385 -17.63 2.50 18.95
N LEU A 386 -17.14 1.59 18.09
CA LEU A 386 -17.71 0.26 17.92
C LEU A 386 -17.59 -0.59 19.20
N TYR A 387 -16.48 -0.47 19.92
CA TYR A 387 -16.27 -1.14 21.19
C TYR A 387 -17.34 -0.77 22.24
N HIS A 388 -17.80 0.47 22.25
CA HIS A 388 -18.85 0.94 23.15
C HIS A 388 -20.27 0.51 22.75
N ILE A 389 -20.50 0.01 21.53
CA ILE A 389 -21.79 -0.58 21.13
C ILE A 389 -21.98 -1.95 21.76
N VAL A 390 -20.85 -2.63 22.01
CA VAL A 390 -20.83 -3.93 22.64
C VAL A 390 -21.06 -3.73 24.15
N PRO A 391 -22.27 -3.89 24.68
CA PRO A 391 -22.52 -3.70 26.09
C PRO A 391 -21.64 -4.66 26.93
N ALA A 392 -21.17 -4.24 28.12
CA ALA A 392 -20.35 -5.09 29.01
C ALA A 392 -21.09 -6.40 29.38
N ALA A 393 -20.42 -7.56 29.51
CA ALA A 393 -21.05 -8.87 29.70
C ALA A 393 -22.04 -8.86 30.86
N ASP A 394 -23.32 -9.15 30.58
CA ASP A 394 -24.23 -9.53 31.64
C ASP A 394 -23.78 -10.89 32.18
N SER A 395 -24.11 -11.14 33.40
CA SER A 395 -23.62 -12.23 34.26
C SER A 395 -23.89 -13.68 33.77
N GLU A 396 -24.40 -13.86 32.58
CA GLU A 396 -24.81 -15.18 32.06
C GLU A 396 -23.91 -15.78 30.97
N GLY A 397 -22.75 -15.21 30.68
CA GLY A 397 -21.71 -15.88 29.88
C GLY A 397 -21.99 -16.05 28.38
N THR A 398 -23.07 -15.48 27.84
CA THR A 398 -23.36 -15.52 26.40
C THR A 398 -22.53 -14.49 25.65
N MET A 399 -21.75 -14.95 24.67
CA MET A 399 -21.03 -14.07 23.74
C MET A 399 -22.05 -13.18 23.00
N ARG A 400 -21.82 -11.88 23.05
CA ARG A 400 -22.71 -10.90 22.44
C ARG A 400 -22.56 -10.87 20.93
N PRO A 401 -23.66 -10.70 20.17
CA PRO A 401 -23.64 -10.75 18.71
C PRO A 401 -22.58 -9.84 18.08
N ALA A 402 -22.39 -8.63 18.62
CA ALA A 402 -21.42 -7.68 18.07
C ALA A 402 -19.95 -8.06 18.34
N ALA A 403 -19.62 -8.61 19.51
CA ALA A 403 -18.28 -9.11 19.79
C ALA A 403 -17.95 -10.34 18.93
N THR A 404 -18.93 -11.20 18.69
CA THR A 404 -18.80 -12.35 17.80
C THR A 404 -18.52 -11.91 16.38
N LEU A 405 -19.24 -10.92 15.87
CA LEU A 405 -18.99 -10.35 14.53
C LEU A 405 -17.62 -9.74 14.39
N PHE A 406 -17.15 -9.03 15.41
CA PHE A 406 -15.82 -8.46 15.44
C PHE A 406 -14.74 -9.52 15.31
N VAL A 407 -14.86 -10.60 16.07
CA VAL A 407 -13.98 -11.78 16.01
C VAL A 407 -14.05 -12.44 14.63
N ILE A 408 -15.24 -12.62 14.07
CA ILE A 408 -15.42 -13.19 12.73
C ILE A 408 -14.72 -12.33 11.67
N CYS A 409 -14.86 -10.98 11.73
CA CYS A 409 -14.18 -10.08 10.82
C CYS A 409 -12.65 -10.21 10.90
N PHE A 410 -12.09 -10.29 12.12
CA PHE A 410 -10.66 -10.51 12.30
C PHE A 410 -10.19 -11.85 11.76
N PHE A 411 -10.94 -12.92 12.01
CA PHE A 411 -10.64 -14.24 11.45
C PHE A 411 -10.68 -14.23 9.91
N PHE A 412 -11.62 -13.49 9.32
CA PHE A 412 -11.68 -13.37 7.86
C PHE A 412 -10.44 -12.63 7.33
N VAL A 413 -10.08 -11.48 7.91
CA VAL A 413 -8.90 -10.69 7.50
C VAL A 413 -7.62 -11.49 7.65
N LEU A 414 -7.45 -12.18 8.78
CA LEU A 414 -6.29 -13.04 9.04
C LEU A 414 -6.27 -14.25 8.11
N GLY A 415 -7.39 -14.94 7.96
CA GLY A 415 -7.51 -16.09 7.08
C GLY A 415 -7.19 -15.76 5.63
N ARG A 416 -7.72 -14.62 5.15
CA ARG A 416 -7.38 -14.12 3.82
C ARG A 416 -5.88 -13.81 3.69
N GLY A 417 -5.31 -13.09 4.64
CA GLY A 417 -3.88 -12.77 4.65
C GLY A 417 -2.97 -14.00 4.63
N ILE A 418 -3.40 -15.12 5.23
CA ILE A 418 -2.68 -16.39 5.20
C ILE A 418 -2.90 -17.13 3.89
N LEU A 419 -4.13 -17.18 3.37
CA LEU A 419 -4.51 -18.05 2.26
C LEU A 419 -4.22 -17.48 0.88
N ILE A 420 -4.14 -16.16 0.73
CA ILE A 420 -3.95 -15.50 -0.56
C ILE A 420 -2.52 -14.99 -0.69
N GLN A 421 -1.87 -15.35 -1.78
CA GLN A 421 -0.57 -14.85 -2.21
C GLN A 421 -0.75 -13.78 -3.29
N ALA A 422 0.14 -12.77 -3.30
CA ALA A 422 0.29 -11.81 -4.40
C ALA A 422 1.71 -11.89 -4.98
N TYR A 423 1.81 -12.25 -6.26
CA TYR A 423 3.08 -12.31 -6.98
C TYR A 423 2.93 -11.66 -8.36
N SER A 424 3.87 -10.81 -8.76
CA SER A 424 3.74 -10.03 -9.99
C SER A 424 2.42 -9.24 -10.00
N ASP A 425 1.62 -9.36 -11.04
CA ASP A 425 0.27 -8.78 -11.17
C ASP A 425 -0.83 -9.79 -10.83
N SER A 426 -0.47 -10.99 -10.39
CA SER A 426 -1.41 -12.06 -10.10
C SER A 426 -1.60 -12.27 -8.60
N THR A 427 -2.74 -12.85 -8.25
CA THR A 427 -3.00 -13.36 -6.91
C THR A 427 -3.53 -14.78 -6.99
N THR A 428 -2.99 -15.64 -6.15
CA THR A 428 -3.35 -17.06 -6.11
C THR A 428 -3.58 -17.54 -4.68
N MET A 429 -4.21 -18.71 -4.52
CA MET A 429 -4.26 -19.34 -3.21
C MET A 429 -2.89 -19.93 -2.85
N ILE A 430 -2.55 -19.92 -1.57
CA ILE A 430 -1.29 -20.48 -1.04
C ILE A 430 -1.11 -21.97 -1.41
N THR A 431 -2.20 -22.67 -1.67
CA THR A 431 -2.18 -24.07 -2.14
C THR A 431 -1.63 -24.25 -3.55
N GLY A 432 -1.52 -23.17 -4.33
CA GLY A 432 -0.91 -23.16 -5.67
C GLY A 432 0.58 -22.82 -5.66
N ILE A 433 1.18 -22.65 -4.48
CA ILE A 433 2.61 -22.35 -4.32
C ILE A 433 3.38 -23.65 -4.24
N GLU A 434 4.20 -23.92 -5.25
CA GLU A 434 4.92 -25.19 -5.37
C GLU A 434 6.43 -25.02 -5.48
N ASN A 435 6.90 -23.80 -5.73
CA ASN A 435 8.30 -23.53 -6.09
C ASN A 435 8.90 -22.38 -5.29
N VAL A 436 10.24 -22.28 -5.35
CA VAL A 436 11.03 -21.21 -4.74
C VAL A 436 11.97 -20.64 -5.79
N VAL A 437 11.99 -19.33 -5.96
CA VAL A 437 12.93 -18.64 -6.84
C VAL A 437 14.37 -18.91 -6.38
N ARG A 438 15.24 -19.35 -7.30
CA ARG A 438 16.59 -19.84 -6.98
C ARG A 438 17.70 -18.83 -7.23
N LYS A 439 17.47 -17.83 -8.07
CA LYS A 439 18.46 -16.81 -8.45
C LYS A 439 17.87 -15.40 -8.41
N GLY A 440 18.74 -14.41 -8.36
CA GLY A 440 18.42 -13.01 -8.49
C GLY A 440 17.79 -12.38 -7.24
N PRO A 441 17.30 -11.14 -7.37
CA PRO A 441 16.77 -10.35 -6.24
C PRO A 441 15.63 -11.03 -5.49
N ALA A 442 14.74 -11.74 -6.18
CA ALA A 442 13.60 -12.45 -5.60
C ALA A 442 13.96 -13.85 -5.06
N LYS A 443 15.22 -14.24 -5.04
CA LYS A 443 15.67 -15.54 -4.50
C LYS A 443 15.13 -15.78 -3.10
N GLY A 444 14.58 -16.98 -2.88
CA GLY A 444 13.97 -17.38 -1.60
C GLY A 444 12.48 -17.05 -1.48
N ILE A 445 11.88 -16.35 -2.45
CA ILE A 445 10.43 -16.12 -2.50
C ILE A 445 9.74 -17.35 -3.10
N PHE A 446 8.67 -17.79 -2.42
CA PHE A 446 7.82 -18.88 -2.88
C PHE A 446 6.81 -18.36 -3.91
N CYS A 447 6.58 -19.12 -4.98
CA CYS A 447 5.69 -18.75 -6.06
C CYS A 447 5.00 -19.97 -6.70
N SER A 448 4.06 -19.73 -7.61
CA SER A 448 3.43 -20.77 -8.41
C SER A 448 4.44 -21.36 -9.42
N TYR A 449 4.11 -22.53 -9.98
CA TYR A 449 4.93 -23.16 -11.01
C TYR A 449 5.17 -22.24 -12.22
N MET A 450 4.13 -21.54 -12.65
CA MET A 450 4.21 -20.67 -13.83
C MET A 450 5.14 -19.47 -13.59
N GLU A 451 4.99 -18.81 -12.44
CA GLU A 451 5.82 -17.67 -12.04
C GLU A 451 7.29 -18.07 -11.85
N TYR A 452 7.50 -19.23 -11.22
CA TYR A 452 8.85 -19.80 -11.08
C TYR A 452 9.48 -20.07 -12.45
N TYR A 453 8.74 -20.77 -13.32
CA TYR A 453 9.22 -21.15 -14.63
C TYR A 453 9.57 -19.93 -15.48
N MET A 454 8.73 -18.89 -15.49
CA MET A 454 9.01 -17.64 -16.18
C MET A 454 10.26 -16.97 -15.61
N THR A 455 10.38 -16.81 -14.29
CA THR A 455 11.52 -16.15 -13.65
C THR A 455 12.83 -16.87 -13.94
N GLU A 456 12.88 -18.21 -13.81
CA GLU A 456 14.07 -19.00 -14.09
C GLU A 456 14.45 -18.98 -15.58
N CYS A 457 13.45 -19.00 -16.48
CA CYS A 457 13.70 -18.90 -17.91
C CYS A 457 14.19 -17.50 -18.30
N ASN A 458 13.60 -16.43 -17.74
CA ASN A 458 14.05 -15.07 -17.96
C ASN A 458 15.53 -14.92 -17.59
N ILE A 459 15.90 -15.33 -16.39
CA ILE A 459 17.28 -15.26 -15.89
C ILE A 459 18.22 -16.07 -16.78
N ARG A 460 17.82 -17.29 -17.17
CA ARG A 460 18.64 -18.14 -18.05
C ARG A 460 18.82 -17.50 -19.43
N GLU A 461 17.76 -16.99 -20.05
CA GLU A 461 17.84 -16.35 -21.36
C GLU A 461 18.70 -15.09 -21.31
N TRP A 462 18.62 -14.30 -20.24
CA TRP A 462 19.51 -13.16 -20.05
C TRP A 462 20.98 -13.57 -19.88
N ASP A 463 21.27 -14.63 -19.13
CA ASP A 463 22.63 -15.17 -18.96
C ASP A 463 23.22 -15.68 -20.28
N GLU A 464 22.38 -16.30 -21.13
CA GLU A 464 22.79 -16.84 -22.43
C GLU A 464 22.94 -15.76 -23.50
N GLN A 465 22.07 -14.75 -23.49
CA GLN A 465 21.98 -13.78 -24.58
C GLN A 465 22.68 -12.46 -24.30
N ILE A 466 22.81 -12.01 -23.05
CA ILE A 466 23.39 -10.71 -22.72
C ILE A 466 24.85 -10.86 -22.34
N ARG A 467 25.75 -10.16 -23.03
CA ARG A 467 27.20 -10.15 -22.76
C ARG A 467 27.50 -9.30 -21.53
N GLU A 468 28.66 -9.57 -20.92
CA GLU A 468 29.16 -8.75 -19.81
C GLU A 468 29.38 -7.31 -20.27
N GLY A 469 28.83 -6.35 -19.56
CA GLY A 469 28.93 -4.91 -19.86
C GLY A 469 27.89 -4.39 -20.86
N GLU A 470 27.04 -5.24 -21.47
CA GLU A 470 25.92 -4.77 -22.29
C GLU A 470 24.81 -4.20 -21.40
N ASN A 471 24.31 -3.02 -21.75
CA ASN A 471 23.16 -2.39 -21.12
C ASN A 471 21.86 -2.99 -21.68
N LEU A 472 21.03 -3.54 -20.79
CA LEU A 472 19.78 -4.20 -21.14
C LEU A 472 18.59 -3.30 -20.86
N LEU A 473 17.70 -3.13 -21.85
CA LEU A 473 16.33 -2.65 -21.65
C LEU A 473 15.36 -3.82 -21.74
N VAL A 474 14.51 -4.00 -20.73
CA VAL A 474 13.42 -4.99 -20.78
C VAL A 474 12.10 -4.28 -21.06
N VAL A 475 11.38 -4.74 -22.10
CA VAL A 475 10.03 -4.31 -22.45
C VAL A 475 9.11 -5.50 -22.22
N GLY A 476 8.47 -5.55 -21.04
CA GLY A 476 7.86 -6.83 -20.71
C GLY A 476 6.90 -6.91 -19.56
N TYR A 477 7.21 -7.82 -18.65
CA TYR A 477 6.34 -8.23 -17.56
C TYR A 477 6.52 -7.35 -16.32
N ALA A 478 5.59 -7.48 -15.39
CA ALA A 478 5.46 -6.58 -14.24
C ALA A 478 6.66 -6.57 -13.29
N VAL A 479 7.34 -7.72 -13.11
CA VAL A 479 8.48 -7.85 -12.19
C VAL A 479 9.85 -7.70 -12.86
N ASP A 480 9.86 -7.43 -14.16
CA ASP A 480 11.13 -7.33 -14.92
C ASP A 480 11.94 -6.07 -14.57
N SER A 481 11.36 -5.12 -13.81
CA SER A 481 12.10 -3.98 -13.26
C SER A 481 13.29 -4.39 -12.37
N THR A 482 13.34 -5.66 -11.94
CA THR A 482 14.48 -6.20 -11.19
C THR A 482 15.72 -6.43 -12.06
N GLU A 483 15.64 -6.32 -13.40
CA GLU A 483 16.77 -6.43 -14.30
C GLU A 483 17.87 -5.40 -14.00
N TYR A 484 17.50 -4.23 -13.49
CA TYR A 484 18.47 -3.21 -13.07
C TYR A 484 19.45 -3.72 -12.01
N MET A 485 19.00 -4.59 -11.12
CA MET A 485 19.84 -5.20 -10.09
C MET A 485 20.55 -6.44 -10.58
N TYR A 486 19.86 -7.26 -11.38
CA TYR A 486 20.41 -8.51 -11.85
C TYR A 486 21.50 -8.30 -12.92
N ARG A 487 21.36 -7.29 -13.78
CA ARG A 487 22.28 -7.02 -14.90
C ARG A 487 23.05 -5.70 -14.79
N ASP A 488 22.94 -5.00 -13.64
CA ASP A 488 23.53 -3.67 -13.46
C ASP A 488 23.11 -2.64 -14.52
N SER A 489 21.90 -2.80 -15.05
CA SER A 489 21.32 -1.90 -16.04
C SER A 489 20.51 -0.78 -15.42
N SER A 490 20.55 0.40 -16.05
CA SER A 490 19.71 1.56 -15.69
C SER A 490 19.57 2.46 -16.92
N VAL A 491 18.80 1.99 -17.90
CA VAL A 491 18.78 2.51 -19.28
C VAL A 491 17.54 3.29 -19.66
N SER A 492 16.56 3.42 -18.77
CA SER A 492 15.28 4.07 -19.07
C SER A 492 14.91 5.14 -18.04
N HIS A 493 14.01 6.04 -18.43
CA HIS A 493 13.47 7.06 -17.53
C HIS A 493 12.53 6.47 -16.46
N TYR A 494 11.90 5.31 -16.77
CA TYR A 494 11.05 4.52 -15.88
C TYR A 494 11.66 3.15 -15.62
N SER A 495 11.44 2.60 -14.44
CA SER A 495 11.93 1.27 -14.06
C SER A 495 11.09 0.12 -14.66
N THR A 496 9.93 0.42 -15.24
CA THR A 496 9.10 -0.57 -15.95
C THR A 496 8.73 0.00 -17.30
N ILE A 497 9.12 -0.68 -18.39
CA ILE A 497 8.87 -0.25 -19.75
C ILE A 497 7.86 -1.20 -20.42
N ASN A 498 6.82 -0.61 -20.99
CA ASN A 498 5.79 -1.24 -21.80
C ASN A 498 5.39 -0.31 -22.96
N THR A 499 4.34 -0.64 -23.72
CA THR A 499 3.90 0.18 -24.85
C THR A 499 3.53 1.62 -24.48
N ALA A 500 3.05 1.88 -23.27
CA ALA A 500 2.69 3.23 -22.84
C ALA A 500 3.91 4.06 -22.44
N THR A 501 4.93 3.43 -21.86
CA THR A 501 6.16 4.10 -21.40
C THR A 501 7.29 4.07 -22.45
N PHE A 502 7.21 3.18 -23.44
CA PHE A 502 8.10 3.21 -24.62
C PHE A 502 7.51 4.19 -25.65
N ASN A 503 7.89 5.44 -25.57
CA ASN A 503 7.33 6.53 -26.34
C ASN A 503 8.40 7.60 -26.63
N GLU A 504 8.00 8.71 -27.27
CA GLU A 504 8.90 9.82 -27.59
C GLU A 504 9.64 10.37 -26.36
N THR A 505 9.04 10.29 -25.16
CA THR A 505 9.68 10.73 -23.92
C THR A 505 10.92 9.88 -23.59
N LEU A 506 10.89 8.56 -23.86
CA LEU A 506 12.04 7.68 -23.71
C LEU A 506 13.14 8.02 -24.73
N LEU A 507 12.76 8.35 -25.98
CA LEU A 507 13.73 8.77 -27.00
C LEU A 507 14.38 10.11 -26.62
N ASP A 508 13.63 11.06 -26.13
CA ASP A 508 14.15 12.32 -25.60
C ASP A 508 15.10 12.09 -24.41
N TYR A 509 14.77 11.12 -23.56
CA TYR A 509 15.63 10.72 -22.46
C TYR A 509 16.99 10.21 -22.95
N TRP A 510 17.02 9.32 -23.94
CA TRP A 510 18.26 8.86 -24.55
C TRP A 510 19.01 9.94 -25.33
N GLY A 511 18.29 10.90 -25.90
CA GLY A 511 18.90 12.08 -26.49
C GLY A 511 19.66 12.94 -25.49
N ARG A 512 19.17 13.02 -24.25
CA ARG A 512 19.83 13.76 -23.14
C ARG A 512 20.92 12.95 -22.44
N PHE A 513 20.74 11.64 -22.35
CA PHE A 513 21.64 10.70 -21.70
C PHE A 513 22.06 9.58 -22.66
N PRO A 514 22.92 9.87 -23.65
CA PRO A 514 23.32 8.88 -24.66
C PRO A 514 23.99 7.64 -24.08
N ASP A 515 24.66 7.77 -22.94
CA ASP A 515 25.26 6.70 -22.15
C ASP A 515 24.23 5.74 -21.53
N LYS A 516 22.96 6.14 -21.49
CA LYS A 516 21.84 5.33 -21.03
C LYS A 516 21.11 4.59 -22.16
N ARG A 517 21.51 4.78 -23.40
CA ARG A 517 20.91 4.04 -24.52
C ARG A 517 21.27 2.56 -24.38
N PRO A 518 20.29 1.62 -24.49
CA PRO A 518 20.57 0.20 -24.33
C PRO A 518 21.38 -0.35 -25.51
N ASP A 519 22.24 -1.33 -25.23
CA ASP A 519 22.92 -2.13 -26.24
C ASP A 519 21.99 -3.23 -26.75
N VAL A 520 21.11 -3.72 -25.87
CA VAL A 520 20.14 -4.78 -26.13
C VAL A 520 18.78 -4.39 -25.61
N ILE A 521 17.75 -4.62 -26.44
CA ILE A 521 16.34 -4.51 -26.03
C ILE A 521 15.75 -5.91 -26.00
N ALA A 522 15.31 -6.37 -24.84
CA ALA A 522 14.59 -7.63 -24.67
C ALA A 522 13.08 -7.36 -24.62
N VAL A 523 12.35 -7.81 -25.62
CA VAL A 523 10.90 -7.67 -25.70
C VAL A 523 10.23 -8.97 -25.30
N ALA A 524 9.29 -8.92 -24.35
CA ALA A 524 8.60 -10.10 -23.88
C ALA A 524 7.87 -10.81 -25.02
N CYS A 525 8.04 -12.13 -25.08
CA CYS A 525 7.38 -13.02 -26.04
C CYS A 525 6.92 -14.31 -25.34
N TRP A 526 6.22 -15.14 -26.07
CA TRP A 526 5.81 -16.47 -25.64
C TRP A 526 6.07 -17.46 -26.78
N TYR A 527 7.14 -18.23 -26.65
CA TYR A 527 7.61 -19.17 -27.68
C TYR A 527 7.72 -18.55 -29.09
N GLY A 528 8.30 -17.34 -29.16
CA GLY A 528 8.54 -16.61 -30.40
C GLY A 528 7.40 -15.68 -30.84
N GLU A 529 6.20 -15.77 -30.23
CA GLU A 529 5.15 -14.79 -30.44
C GLU A 529 5.35 -13.60 -29.51
N LEU A 530 5.53 -12.42 -30.06
CA LEU A 530 5.71 -11.19 -29.29
C LEU A 530 4.43 -10.89 -28.47
N LYS A 531 4.60 -10.42 -27.25
CA LYS A 531 3.52 -9.95 -26.39
C LYS A 531 2.81 -8.71 -26.98
N TYR A 532 3.51 -7.97 -27.80
CA TYR A 532 3.06 -6.70 -28.38
C TYR A 532 2.86 -6.85 -29.88
N ASP A 533 1.92 -6.03 -30.41
CA ASP A 533 1.62 -5.98 -31.84
C ASP A 533 2.87 -5.55 -32.64
N GLU A 534 3.28 -6.35 -33.61
CA GLU A 534 4.41 -6.09 -34.49
C GLU A 534 4.22 -4.81 -35.32
N ASP A 535 2.97 -4.45 -35.65
CA ASP A 535 2.64 -3.22 -36.35
C ASP A 535 2.63 -1.97 -35.42
N SER A 536 2.85 -2.14 -34.12
CA SER A 536 2.91 -1.02 -33.19
C SER A 536 4.11 -0.11 -33.47
N TRP A 537 3.95 1.19 -33.23
CA TRP A 537 5.03 2.18 -33.36
C TRP A 537 6.30 1.76 -32.60
N MET A 538 6.14 1.21 -31.40
CA MET A 538 7.23 0.72 -30.58
C MET A 538 8.02 -0.36 -31.27
N MET A 539 7.34 -1.40 -31.81
CA MET A 539 8.02 -2.52 -32.47
C MET A 539 8.72 -2.07 -33.76
N GLN A 540 8.04 -1.26 -34.58
CA GLN A 540 8.64 -0.69 -35.79
C GLN A 540 9.90 0.09 -35.46
N TRP A 541 9.87 0.95 -34.41
CA TRP A 541 11.03 1.71 -33.99
C TRP A 541 12.18 0.79 -33.50
N ILE A 542 11.84 -0.27 -32.75
CA ILE A 542 12.84 -1.24 -32.27
C ILE A 542 13.51 -1.96 -33.45
N GLU A 543 12.74 -2.45 -34.40
CA GLU A 543 13.25 -3.18 -35.56
C GLU A 543 14.10 -2.28 -36.49
N GLU A 544 13.72 -1.01 -36.66
CA GLU A 544 14.50 -0.06 -37.46
C GLU A 544 15.85 0.31 -36.81
N ASN A 545 15.88 0.44 -35.48
CA ASN A 545 17.09 0.89 -34.75
C ASN A 545 17.93 -0.24 -34.18
N TYR A 546 17.34 -1.44 -34.01
CA TYR A 546 17.98 -2.66 -33.48
C TYR A 546 17.61 -3.86 -34.37
N PRO A 547 18.12 -3.89 -35.63
CA PRO A 547 17.67 -4.86 -36.65
C PRO A 547 18.12 -6.32 -36.42
N VAL A 548 19.07 -6.56 -35.50
CA VAL A 548 19.55 -7.93 -35.25
C VAL A 548 18.69 -8.57 -34.19
N ARG A 549 17.75 -9.42 -34.61
CA ARG A 549 16.83 -10.15 -33.72
C ARG A 549 17.35 -11.56 -33.42
N THR A 550 17.27 -11.98 -32.16
CA THR A 550 17.48 -13.35 -31.70
C THR A 550 16.29 -13.75 -30.82
N ASP A 551 15.60 -14.82 -31.19
CA ASP A 551 14.41 -15.27 -30.46
C ASP A 551 14.79 -16.24 -29.33
N GLY A 552 14.32 -15.95 -28.14
CA GLY A 552 14.29 -16.83 -26.98
C GLY A 552 12.88 -17.40 -26.75
N SER A 553 12.66 -18.09 -25.64
CA SER A 553 11.34 -18.64 -25.27
C SER A 553 10.43 -17.57 -24.66
N TYR A 554 10.98 -16.60 -23.94
CA TYR A 554 10.24 -15.57 -23.21
C TYR A 554 10.61 -14.15 -23.61
N PHE A 555 11.74 -13.97 -24.28
CA PHE A 555 12.17 -12.71 -24.85
C PHE A 555 12.69 -12.85 -26.26
N ALA A 556 12.33 -11.87 -27.09
CA ALA A 556 13.06 -11.59 -28.32
C ALA A 556 14.08 -10.48 -28.05
N PHE A 557 15.33 -10.72 -28.39
CA PHE A 557 16.44 -9.81 -28.14
C PHE A 557 16.80 -9.06 -29.42
N PHE A 558 16.81 -7.75 -29.36
CA PHE A 558 17.11 -6.86 -30.46
C PHE A 558 18.40 -6.10 -30.19
N ARG A 559 19.33 -6.07 -31.18
CA ARG A 559 20.61 -5.37 -31.11
C ARG A 559 20.80 -4.41 -32.26
N ALA A 560 21.57 -3.34 -32.04
CA ALA A 560 22.07 -2.50 -33.12
C ALA A 560 22.92 -3.33 -34.08
N GLY A 561 22.81 -3.07 -35.37
CA GLY A 561 23.55 -3.77 -36.42
C GLY A 561 25.06 -3.47 -36.39
#